data_73ea7ad87f244713f90f27fd4ba0c02b
#
_entry.id   73ea7ad87f244713f90f27fd4ba0c02b
#
_cell.length_a   1.000
_cell.length_b   1.000
_cell.length_c   1.000
_cell.angle_alpha   90.00
_cell.angle_beta   90.00
_cell.angle_gamma   90.00
#
_symmetry.space_group_name_H-M   'P 1'
#
loop_
_entity.id
_entity.type
_entity.pdbx_description
1 polymer ?
#
loop_
_entity_poly.entity_id
_entity_poly.type
_entity_poly.pdbx_seq_one_letter_code
_entity_poly.pdbx_strand_id
1 'polypeptide(L)'
;MAADELIFDEGVLAPEPLVEFQGDRGAAHTGGLAILPWRGPWLEAQASGIRVAASAPGPSEEQFGQALVHVQKSRAATWRDLGAAWELLESGGRLLVCGGNDLGITSVVKRLAQELDQSPQILSNRRHARIVAFQRGSGPAPHGADASRIEVPLANGRSVSLHAEPGVFSAKRLDTGTQLLLEALEDEGAPDKILDLGCGIGPLGLASLMRWPEARALLLDGDARAVASAERNLASLSLETRAEVGWWDAEENCPETGFDLALVNPPFHEGKAVDLRPARAMFTRLAEALAMGGRALIVANRSLPYERDLDGAGSMKILSHSRGYKIIAFTRRSGTRNPGRGRGSRASRR
;
A
#
# COMPACT_ATOMS: atom_id res chain seq x y z
N MET A 1 9.37 -8.17 13.54
CA MET A 1 9.29 -9.17 14.65
C MET A 1 10.61 -9.29 15.43
N ALA A 2 11.71 -9.84 14.89
CA ALA A 2 12.95 -9.98 15.69
C ALA A 2 13.59 -8.65 16.13
N ALA A 3 13.57 -7.61 15.28
CA ALA A 3 14.09 -6.29 15.64
C ALA A 3 13.22 -5.59 16.70
N ASP A 4 11.90 -5.72 16.60
CA ASP A 4 10.95 -5.10 17.56
C ASP A 4 11.09 -5.70 18.95
N GLU A 5 11.27 -7.02 19.04
CA GLU A 5 11.51 -7.69 20.34
C GLU A 5 12.80 -7.18 21.00
N LEU A 6 13.88 -6.98 20.22
CA LEU A 6 15.16 -6.51 20.74
C LEU A 6 15.07 -5.09 21.32
N ILE A 7 14.21 -4.22 20.78
CA ILE A 7 14.03 -2.85 21.28
C ILE A 7 13.59 -2.86 22.76
N PHE A 8 12.71 -3.79 23.12
CA PHE A 8 12.19 -3.92 24.50
C PHE A 8 13.10 -4.75 25.38
N ASP A 9 13.67 -5.85 24.86
CA ASP A 9 14.58 -6.76 25.61
C ASP A 9 15.84 -6.03 26.10
N GLU A 10 16.35 -5.07 25.34
CA GLU A 10 17.60 -4.36 25.65
C GLU A 10 17.39 -3.01 26.37
N GLY A 11 16.13 -2.60 26.64
CA GLY A 11 15.83 -1.32 27.29
C GLY A 11 16.36 -0.11 26.49
N VAL A 12 16.27 -0.16 25.19
CA VAL A 12 16.88 0.81 24.26
C VAL A 12 16.18 2.17 24.28
N LEU A 13 14.87 2.17 24.55
CA LEU A 13 14.05 3.38 24.54
C LEU A 13 14.22 4.20 25.83
N ALA A 14 14.35 5.52 25.68
CA ALA A 14 14.20 6.44 26.78
C ALA A 14 12.70 6.60 27.15
N PRO A 15 12.37 7.03 28.37
CA PRO A 15 10.97 7.13 28.83
C PRO A 15 10.19 8.30 28.17
N GLU A 16 10.86 9.22 27.48
CA GLU A 16 10.24 10.34 26.78
C GLU A 16 9.51 9.90 25.51
N PRO A 17 8.43 10.61 25.07
CA PRO A 17 7.74 10.31 23.85
C PRO A 17 8.66 10.27 22.63
N LEU A 18 8.46 9.27 21.76
CA LEU A 18 9.23 9.13 20.52
C LEU A 18 8.32 9.23 19.29
N VAL A 19 8.93 9.53 18.13
CA VAL A 19 8.30 9.29 16.84
C VAL A 19 8.79 7.96 16.26
N GLU A 20 7.87 7.06 15.89
CA GLU A 20 8.19 5.73 15.33
C GLU A 20 7.67 5.59 13.90
N PHE A 21 8.54 5.20 12.99
CA PHE A 21 8.21 5.01 11.57
C PHE A 21 8.08 3.52 11.24
N GLN A 22 6.94 3.10 10.70
CA GLN A 22 6.59 1.73 10.27
C GLN A 22 6.49 0.73 11.43
N GLY A 23 6.20 1.22 12.61
CA GLY A 23 5.91 0.48 13.82
C GLY A 23 5.10 1.34 14.78
N ASP A 24 4.59 0.73 15.82
CA ASP A 24 3.72 1.39 16.81
C ASP A 24 4.03 1.02 18.26
N ARG A 25 4.81 -0.03 18.47
CA ARG A 25 5.08 -0.57 19.82
C ARG A 25 5.94 0.36 20.67
N GLY A 26 6.93 1.01 20.08
CA GLY A 26 7.76 2.01 20.76
C GLY A 26 6.94 3.25 21.10
N ALA A 27 6.13 3.74 20.14
CA ALA A 27 5.21 4.84 20.36
C ALA A 27 4.19 4.53 21.45
N ALA A 28 3.62 3.32 21.45
CA ALA A 28 2.72 2.85 22.51
C ALA A 28 3.39 2.82 23.89
N HIS A 29 4.64 2.35 23.96
CA HIS A 29 5.39 2.23 25.21
C HIS A 29 5.75 3.60 25.81
N THR A 30 6.06 4.59 24.98
CA THR A 30 6.54 5.91 25.43
C THR A 30 5.46 7.00 25.39
N GLY A 31 4.24 6.69 24.91
CA GLY A 31 3.19 7.69 24.66
C GLY A 31 3.51 8.62 23.48
N GLY A 32 4.31 8.16 22.53
CA GLY A 32 4.75 8.90 21.37
C GLY A 32 3.80 8.87 20.17
N LEU A 33 4.33 9.12 18.96
CA LEU A 33 3.60 9.15 17.69
C LEU A 33 4.08 8.03 16.76
N ALA A 34 3.17 7.18 16.28
CA ALA A 34 3.46 6.19 15.26
C ALA A 34 3.09 6.71 13.86
N ILE A 35 4.04 6.64 12.93
CA ILE A 35 3.84 7.00 11.50
C ILE A 35 3.58 5.72 10.71
N LEU A 36 2.33 5.49 10.39
CA LEU A 36 1.83 4.28 9.74
C LEU A 36 1.11 4.62 8.43
N PRO A 37 1.78 4.54 7.27
CA PRO A 37 1.16 4.90 5.99
C PRO A 37 0.15 3.87 5.49
N TRP A 38 0.15 2.64 6.03
CA TRP A 38 -0.80 1.59 5.68
C TRP A 38 -2.06 1.66 6.52
N ARG A 39 -3.23 1.72 5.87
CA ARG A 39 -4.54 1.94 6.51
C ARG A 39 -4.88 0.89 7.56
N GLY A 40 -4.69 -0.41 7.29
CA GLY A 40 -4.97 -1.48 8.23
C GLY A 40 -4.18 -1.34 9.53
N PRO A 41 -2.84 -1.34 9.53
CA PRO A 41 -2.01 -1.09 10.71
C PRO A 41 -2.34 0.23 11.43
N TRP A 42 -2.69 1.29 10.68
CA TRP A 42 -3.10 2.56 11.25
C TRP A 42 -4.39 2.43 12.06
N LEU A 43 -5.40 1.73 11.53
CA LEU A 43 -6.68 1.47 12.22
C LEU A 43 -6.48 0.62 13.47
N GLU A 44 -5.67 -0.42 13.41
CA GLU A 44 -5.37 -1.30 14.55
C GLU A 44 -4.68 -0.53 15.69
N ALA A 45 -3.68 0.28 15.37
CA ALA A 45 -2.97 1.09 16.34
C ALA A 45 -3.88 2.17 16.95
N GLN A 46 -4.69 2.85 16.12
CA GLN A 46 -5.68 3.83 16.59
C GLN A 46 -6.71 3.20 17.53
N ALA A 47 -7.24 2.03 17.18
CA ALA A 47 -8.19 1.30 18.02
C ALA A 47 -7.58 0.86 19.34
N SER A 48 -6.24 0.68 19.40
CA SER A 48 -5.48 0.40 20.62
C SER A 48 -5.15 1.64 21.44
N GLY A 49 -5.62 2.83 21.03
CA GLY A 49 -5.39 4.10 21.72
C GLY A 49 -3.99 4.70 21.47
N ILE A 50 -3.24 4.20 20.50
CA ILE A 50 -1.94 4.74 20.14
C ILE A 50 -2.16 6.01 19.29
N ARG A 51 -1.36 7.04 19.52
CA ARG A 51 -1.34 8.25 18.72
C ARG A 51 -0.70 7.92 17.35
N VAL A 52 -1.45 8.08 16.28
CA VAL A 52 -1.04 7.66 14.93
C VAL A 52 -1.21 8.77 13.90
N ALA A 53 -0.33 8.78 12.89
CA ALA A 53 -0.46 9.58 11.69
C ALA A 53 -0.09 8.76 10.44
N ALA A 54 -0.67 9.08 9.30
CA ALA A 54 -0.35 8.42 8.02
C ALA A 54 0.97 8.93 7.42
N SER A 55 1.34 10.17 7.74
CA SER A 55 2.59 10.83 7.32
C SER A 55 3.21 11.58 8.49
N ALA A 56 4.51 11.85 8.40
CA ALA A 56 5.20 12.65 9.38
C ALA A 56 4.62 14.08 9.43
N PRO A 57 4.46 14.67 10.64
CA PRO A 57 4.12 16.09 10.77
C PRO A 57 5.27 16.98 10.26
N GLY A 58 4.99 18.26 10.05
CA GLY A 58 6.04 19.22 9.75
C GLY A 58 6.97 19.43 10.96
N PRO A 59 8.27 19.70 10.74
CA PRO A 59 9.25 19.87 11.84
C PRO A 59 8.98 21.11 12.71
N SER A 60 8.16 22.05 12.23
CA SER A 60 7.69 23.21 12.99
C SER A 60 6.43 22.91 13.84
N GLU A 61 5.78 21.79 13.61
CA GLU A 61 4.55 21.41 14.32
C GLU A 61 4.85 20.64 15.60
N GLU A 62 5.84 19.74 15.54
CA GLU A 62 6.24 18.89 16.66
C GLU A 62 7.67 18.40 16.51
N GLN A 63 8.39 18.29 17.64
CA GLN A 63 9.73 17.70 17.73
C GLN A 63 9.81 16.66 18.83
N PHE A 64 10.78 15.76 18.73
CA PHE A 64 10.93 14.61 19.62
C PHE A 64 12.38 14.46 20.09
N GLY A 65 12.58 14.07 21.34
CA GLY A 65 13.91 13.71 21.87
C GLY A 65 14.47 12.42 21.26
N GLN A 66 13.60 11.54 20.75
CA GLN A 66 14.02 10.30 20.08
C GLN A 66 13.10 9.93 18.91
N ALA A 67 13.70 9.32 17.88
CA ALA A 67 13.01 8.78 16.72
C ALA A 67 13.44 7.33 16.48
N LEU A 68 12.51 6.45 16.10
CA LEU A 68 12.77 5.06 15.77
C LEU A 68 12.34 4.79 14.32
N VAL A 69 13.26 4.31 13.49
CA VAL A 69 12.98 3.97 12.09
C VAL A 69 13.23 2.50 11.85
N HIS A 70 12.18 1.79 11.40
CA HIS A 70 12.25 0.41 10.96
C HIS A 70 12.70 0.32 9.50
N VAL A 71 13.77 -0.43 9.24
CA VAL A 71 14.28 -0.65 7.87
C VAL A 71 13.30 -1.50 7.08
N GLN A 72 12.92 -1.04 5.90
CA GLN A 72 11.96 -1.66 5.01
C GLN A 72 12.63 -2.38 3.84
N LYS A 73 11.89 -3.25 3.13
CA LYS A 73 12.32 -3.84 1.85
C LYS A 73 12.60 -2.76 0.81
N SER A 74 11.78 -1.71 0.77
CA SER A 74 12.01 -0.53 -0.07
C SER A 74 13.09 0.35 0.52
N ARG A 75 14.23 0.44 -0.16
CA ARG A 75 15.31 1.35 0.22
C ARG A 75 14.87 2.80 0.16
N ALA A 76 14.10 3.16 -0.87
CA ALA A 76 13.60 4.53 -1.03
C ALA A 76 12.69 4.92 0.14
N ALA A 77 11.78 4.04 0.57
CA ALA A 77 10.94 4.28 1.74
C ALA A 77 11.78 4.44 3.02
N THR A 78 12.76 3.56 3.25
CA THR A 78 13.66 3.68 4.41
C THR A 78 14.38 5.03 4.44
N TRP A 79 14.93 5.48 3.30
CA TRP A 79 15.66 6.75 3.26
C TRP A 79 14.76 7.96 3.43
N ARG A 80 13.54 7.92 2.89
CA ARG A 80 12.53 8.95 3.15
C ARG A 80 12.22 9.05 4.66
N ASP A 81 11.97 7.90 5.30
CA ASP A 81 11.62 7.86 6.72
C ASP A 81 12.80 8.30 7.61
N LEU A 82 14.06 7.97 7.25
CA LEU A 82 15.25 8.46 7.93
C LEU A 82 15.39 9.99 7.84
N GLY A 83 15.14 10.55 6.65
CA GLY A 83 15.17 12.01 6.47
C GLY A 83 14.11 12.71 7.31
N ALA A 84 12.85 12.23 7.25
CA ALA A 84 11.75 12.78 8.04
C ALA A 84 12.00 12.64 9.55
N ALA A 85 12.47 11.49 10.01
CA ALA A 85 12.81 11.25 11.41
C ALA A 85 13.89 12.21 11.91
N TRP A 86 14.90 12.48 11.08
CA TRP A 86 15.97 13.42 11.43
C TRP A 86 15.46 14.85 11.58
N GLU A 87 14.56 15.29 10.72
CA GLU A 87 13.95 16.62 10.80
C GLU A 87 13.06 16.82 12.03
N LEU A 88 12.38 15.76 12.47
CA LEU A 88 11.54 15.77 13.67
C LEU A 88 12.30 15.66 14.99
N LEU A 89 13.60 15.36 14.96
CA LEU A 89 14.41 15.28 16.17
C LEU A 89 14.81 16.67 16.65
N GLU A 90 14.71 16.88 17.96
CA GLU A 90 15.34 18.00 18.66
C GLU A 90 16.86 17.97 18.49
N SER A 91 17.51 19.12 18.66
CA SER A 91 18.98 19.17 18.71
C SER A 91 19.51 18.29 19.84
N GLY A 92 20.44 17.40 19.51
CA GLY A 92 20.94 16.39 20.45
C GLY A 92 20.04 15.18 20.66
N GLY A 93 18.88 15.09 19.99
CA GLY A 93 17.99 13.95 20.02
C GLY A 93 18.62 12.70 19.40
N ARG A 94 18.02 11.52 19.66
CA ARG A 94 18.55 10.21 19.25
C ARG A 94 17.75 9.63 18.08
N LEU A 95 18.45 9.33 16.98
CA LEU A 95 17.91 8.53 15.87
C LEU A 95 18.23 7.05 16.10
N LEU A 96 17.22 6.25 16.37
CA LEU A 96 17.30 4.79 16.48
C LEU A 96 16.93 4.16 15.12
N VAL A 97 17.78 3.26 14.62
CA VAL A 97 17.52 2.52 13.37
C VAL A 97 17.55 1.05 13.66
N CYS A 98 16.47 0.34 13.38
CA CYS A 98 16.35 -1.08 13.62
C CYS A 98 15.95 -1.85 12.37
N GLY A 99 16.36 -3.11 12.25
CA GLY A 99 15.98 -3.95 11.13
C GLY A 99 16.72 -5.28 11.07
N GLY A 100 16.19 -6.19 10.25
CA GLY A 100 16.82 -7.47 9.98
C GLY A 100 18.00 -7.37 9.01
N ASN A 101 18.91 -8.33 9.09
CA ASN A 101 20.04 -8.44 8.15
C ASN A 101 19.55 -8.73 6.72
N ASP A 102 18.43 -9.45 6.57
CA ASP A 102 17.75 -9.74 5.31
C ASP A 102 17.16 -8.47 4.65
N LEU A 103 16.78 -7.49 5.44
CA LEU A 103 16.39 -6.15 4.99
C LEU A 103 17.61 -5.25 4.69
N GLY A 104 18.84 -5.73 4.97
CA GLY A 104 20.10 -5.07 4.68
C GLY A 104 20.40 -3.88 5.56
N ILE A 105 20.01 -3.91 6.83
CA ILE A 105 20.34 -2.90 7.86
C ILE A 105 21.80 -2.47 7.82
N THR A 106 22.72 -3.43 7.60
CA THR A 106 24.17 -3.15 7.57
C THR A 106 24.54 -2.09 6.51
N SER A 107 23.96 -2.17 5.31
CA SER A 107 24.23 -1.18 4.26
C SER A 107 23.57 0.15 4.51
N VAL A 108 22.39 0.17 5.15
CA VAL A 108 21.70 1.40 5.58
C VAL A 108 22.57 2.11 6.60
N VAL A 109 22.98 1.41 7.66
CA VAL A 109 23.82 1.98 8.74
C VAL A 109 25.14 2.51 8.22
N LYS A 110 25.82 1.76 7.32
CA LYS A 110 27.09 2.19 6.71
C LYS A 110 26.93 3.52 5.95
N ARG A 111 25.91 3.64 5.10
CA ARG A 111 25.64 4.84 4.34
C ARG A 111 25.23 6.00 5.26
N LEU A 112 24.36 5.76 6.25
CA LEU A 112 23.92 6.77 7.20
C LEU A 112 25.08 7.33 8.02
N ALA A 113 26.02 6.47 8.47
CA ALA A 113 27.24 6.87 9.15
C ALA A 113 28.12 7.81 8.30
N GLN A 114 28.22 7.54 6.99
CA GLN A 114 28.96 8.39 6.06
C GLN A 114 28.26 9.73 5.82
N GLU A 115 26.94 9.75 5.63
CA GLU A 115 26.19 11.00 5.40
C GLU A 115 26.16 11.91 6.62
N LEU A 116 26.11 11.33 7.83
CA LEU A 116 26.08 12.07 9.08
C LEU A 116 27.48 12.41 9.62
N ASP A 117 28.54 11.85 9.02
CA ASP A 117 29.93 11.88 9.55
C ASP A 117 29.99 11.46 11.02
N GLN A 118 29.29 10.34 11.34
CA GLN A 118 29.20 9.82 12.70
C GLN A 118 29.44 8.31 12.72
N SER A 119 30.10 7.82 13.78
CA SER A 119 30.13 6.39 14.07
C SER A 119 28.84 5.96 14.77
N PRO A 120 28.16 4.88 14.31
CA PRO A 120 26.97 4.41 14.95
C PRO A 120 27.27 3.81 16.32
N GLN A 121 26.46 4.12 17.31
CA GLN A 121 26.42 3.38 18.57
C GLN A 121 25.65 2.09 18.36
N ILE A 122 26.28 0.94 18.44
CA ILE A 122 25.60 -0.37 18.33
C ILE A 122 24.95 -0.67 19.68
N LEU A 123 23.61 -0.70 19.70
CA LEU A 123 22.83 -0.99 20.91
C LEU A 123 22.51 -2.50 21.00
N SER A 124 22.22 -3.15 19.86
CA SER A 124 22.04 -4.59 19.79
C SER A 124 22.46 -5.14 18.41
N ASN A 125 22.97 -6.37 18.40
CA ASN A 125 23.30 -7.11 17.17
C ASN A 125 23.08 -8.61 17.43
N ARG A 126 21.82 -9.03 17.53
CA ARG A 126 21.39 -10.39 17.89
C ARG A 126 20.24 -10.85 17.02
N ARG A 127 19.95 -12.16 16.99
CA ARG A 127 18.77 -12.75 16.30
C ARG A 127 18.65 -12.32 14.83
N HIS A 128 19.79 -12.17 14.12
CA HIS A 128 19.84 -11.67 12.75
C HIS A 128 19.25 -10.26 12.54
N ALA A 129 19.13 -9.47 13.59
CA ALA A 129 18.68 -8.09 13.58
C ALA A 129 19.69 -7.19 14.29
N ARG A 130 19.60 -5.90 13.99
CA ARG A 130 20.48 -4.88 14.55
C ARG A 130 19.69 -3.65 14.97
N ILE A 131 20.14 -3.02 16.06
CA ILE A 131 19.69 -1.71 16.52
C ILE A 131 20.91 -0.83 16.70
N VAL A 132 20.87 0.34 16.10
CA VAL A 132 21.93 1.35 16.23
C VAL A 132 21.33 2.71 16.54
N ALA A 133 22.14 3.57 17.18
CA ALA A 133 21.77 4.96 17.46
C ALA A 133 22.78 5.91 16.82
N PHE A 134 22.23 7.05 16.36
CA PHE A 134 22.97 8.26 15.95
C PHE A 134 22.44 9.44 16.76
N GLN A 135 23.24 10.50 16.91
CA GLN A 135 22.82 11.71 17.61
C GLN A 135 22.52 12.83 16.64
N ARG A 136 21.40 13.54 16.82
CA ARG A 136 21.03 14.70 16.00
C ARG A 136 22.05 15.82 16.21
N GLY A 137 22.90 16.05 15.21
CA GLY A 137 23.82 17.17 15.15
C GLY A 137 23.20 18.38 14.41
N SER A 138 23.99 19.42 14.21
CA SER A 138 23.63 20.60 13.43
C SER A 138 23.69 20.38 11.91
N GLY A 139 24.15 19.21 11.45
CA GLY A 139 24.26 18.86 10.03
C GLY A 139 22.89 18.70 9.37
N PRO A 140 22.86 18.70 8.01
CA PRO A 140 21.63 18.50 7.26
C PRO A 140 21.02 17.10 7.55
N ALA A 141 19.74 16.93 7.22
CA ALA A 141 19.12 15.63 7.20
C ALA A 141 19.83 14.68 6.23
N PRO A 142 19.86 13.38 6.51
CA PRO A 142 20.32 12.38 5.54
C PRO A 142 19.59 12.58 4.22
N HIS A 143 20.31 12.42 3.11
CA HIS A 143 19.70 12.58 1.80
C HIS A 143 18.61 11.54 1.58
N GLY A 144 17.37 11.98 1.57
CA GLY A 144 16.19 11.15 1.33
C GLY A 144 16.17 10.56 -0.08
N ALA A 145 15.22 9.74 -0.35
CA ALA A 145 14.96 9.28 -1.71
C ALA A 145 14.05 10.30 -2.39
N ASP A 146 14.44 10.74 -3.59
CA ASP A 146 13.61 11.61 -4.42
C ASP A 146 12.38 10.86 -4.94
N ALA A 147 11.31 11.60 -5.12
CA ALA A 147 10.18 11.14 -5.88
C ALA A 147 10.59 10.81 -7.31
N SER A 148 9.95 9.86 -7.92
CA SER A 148 10.22 9.42 -9.29
C SER A 148 9.08 9.76 -10.23
N ARG A 149 9.32 9.62 -11.52
CA ARG A 149 8.28 9.69 -12.56
C ARG A 149 8.29 8.42 -13.37
N ILE A 150 7.11 7.95 -13.73
CA ILE A 150 6.94 6.81 -14.64
C ILE A 150 6.07 7.19 -15.82
N GLU A 151 6.41 6.63 -16.98
CA GLU A 151 5.62 6.81 -18.21
C GLU A 151 4.55 5.72 -18.29
N VAL A 152 3.31 6.13 -18.44
CA VAL A 152 2.14 5.25 -18.61
C VAL A 152 1.63 5.39 -20.04
N PRO A 153 1.63 4.31 -20.85
CA PRO A 153 1.14 4.35 -22.20
C PRO A 153 -0.39 4.49 -22.21
N LEU A 154 -0.89 5.23 -23.22
CA LEU A 154 -2.31 5.45 -23.47
C LEU A 154 -2.71 4.79 -24.81
N ALA A 155 -3.99 4.41 -24.94
CA ALA A 155 -4.54 3.74 -26.12
C ALA A 155 -4.34 4.51 -27.45
N ASN A 156 -4.11 5.82 -27.39
CA ASN A 156 -3.87 6.66 -28.57
C ASN A 156 -2.39 6.75 -29.00
N GLY A 157 -1.53 5.90 -28.44
CA GLY A 157 -0.08 5.88 -28.72
C GLY A 157 0.72 7.00 -28.02
N ARG A 158 0.06 7.81 -27.19
CA ARG A 158 0.73 8.80 -26.32
C ARG A 158 1.12 8.14 -24.98
N SER A 159 1.88 8.85 -24.18
CA SER A 159 2.12 8.49 -22.77
C SER A 159 1.84 9.69 -21.86
N VAL A 160 1.66 9.39 -20.58
CA VAL A 160 1.53 10.36 -19.50
C VAL A 160 2.56 10.06 -18.43
N SER A 161 3.22 11.11 -17.91
CA SER A 161 4.23 11.00 -16.87
C SER A 161 3.58 11.16 -15.50
N LEU A 162 3.57 10.10 -14.70
CA LEU A 162 3.01 10.08 -13.36
C LEU A 162 4.08 10.19 -12.29
N HIS A 163 3.80 11.00 -11.27
CA HIS A 163 4.60 11.15 -10.07
C HIS A 163 4.41 9.94 -9.14
N ALA A 164 5.48 9.49 -8.50
CA ALA A 164 5.47 8.44 -7.51
C ALA A 164 6.32 8.79 -6.29
N GLU A 165 5.71 8.80 -5.12
CA GLU A 165 6.40 8.97 -3.85
C GLU A 165 7.37 7.81 -3.57
N PRO A 166 8.47 8.06 -2.85
CA PRO A 166 9.42 7.01 -2.47
C PRO A 166 8.75 5.87 -1.68
N GLY A 167 8.92 4.66 -2.15
CA GLY A 167 8.40 3.46 -1.47
C GLY A 167 7.04 2.96 -1.95
N VAL A 168 6.34 3.70 -2.78
CA VAL A 168 5.10 3.24 -3.43
C VAL A 168 5.41 2.10 -4.41
N PHE A 169 4.45 1.19 -4.57
CA PHE A 169 4.56 0.11 -5.54
C PHE A 169 4.81 0.64 -6.96
N SER A 170 5.72 0.00 -7.67
CA SER A 170 6.09 0.35 -9.05
C SER A 170 6.61 1.78 -9.28
N ALA A 171 7.16 2.43 -8.26
CA ALA A 171 7.65 3.81 -8.35
C ALA A 171 8.73 4.06 -9.42
N LYS A 172 9.42 3.03 -9.93
CA LYS A 172 10.52 3.18 -10.90
C LYS A 172 10.15 2.81 -12.33
N ARG A 173 9.13 2.00 -12.52
CA ARG A 173 8.64 1.54 -13.83
C ARG A 173 7.22 1.03 -13.70
N LEU A 174 6.47 1.10 -14.77
CA LEU A 174 5.13 0.51 -14.81
C LEU A 174 5.22 -1.01 -14.63
N ASP A 175 4.39 -1.55 -13.73
CA ASP A 175 4.31 -2.99 -13.47
C ASP A 175 3.74 -3.74 -14.69
N THR A 176 4.22 -4.95 -14.91
CA THR A 176 3.79 -5.79 -16.04
C THR A 176 2.29 -6.13 -15.97
N GLY A 177 1.76 -6.39 -14.77
CA GLY A 177 0.32 -6.64 -14.59
C GLY A 177 -0.52 -5.42 -14.96
N THR A 178 -0.10 -4.24 -14.52
CA THR A 178 -0.74 -2.97 -14.88
C THR A 178 -0.70 -2.71 -16.39
N GLN A 179 0.44 -3.01 -17.07
CA GLN A 179 0.54 -2.90 -18.54
C GLN A 179 -0.48 -3.80 -19.25
N LEU A 180 -0.61 -5.06 -18.79
CA LEU A 180 -1.55 -6.01 -19.38
C LEU A 180 -3.01 -5.61 -19.14
N LEU A 181 -3.33 -4.97 -18.02
CA LEU A 181 -4.66 -4.41 -17.79
C LEU A 181 -4.96 -3.22 -18.69
N LEU A 182 -3.98 -2.32 -18.91
CA LEU A 182 -4.12 -1.21 -19.86
C LEU A 182 -4.35 -1.73 -21.30
N GLU A 183 -3.64 -2.77 -21.72
CA GLU A 183 -3.87 -3.45 -23.00
C GLU A 183 -5.32 -4.03 -23.06
N ALA A 184 -5.79 -4.67 -21.98
CA ALA A 184 -7.14 -5.26 -21.93
C ALA A 184 -8.27 -4.21 -21.90
N LEU A 185 -8.01 -2.99 -21.45
CA LEU A 185 -8.97 -1.88 -21.48
C LEU A 185 -9.36 -1.48 -22.91
N GLU A 186 -8.52 -1.77 -23.90
CA GLU A 186 -8.79 -1.41 -25.30
C GLU A 186 -10.05 -2.09 -25.87
N ASP A 187 -10.40 -3.26 -25.34
CA ASP A 187 -11.56 -4.04 -25.75
C ASP A 187 -12.84 -3.73 -24.94
N GLU A 188 -12.76 -2.85 -23.92
CA GLU A 188 -13.91 -2.51 -23.07
C GLU A 188 -14.74 -1.36 -23.66
N GLY A 189 -16.07 -1.45 -23.44
CA GLY A 189 -17.00 -0.35 -23.72
C GLY A 189 -16.84 0.79 -22.72
N ALA A 190 -17.37 1.97 -23.05
CA ALA A 190 -17.32 3.13 -22.18
C ALA A 190 -18.19 2.90 -20.91
N PRO A 191 -17.61 2.89 -19.70
CA PRO A 191 -18.35 2.87 -18.45
C PRO A 191 -18.71 4.31 -18.02
N ASP A 192 -19.77 4.45 -17.23
CA ASP A 192 -20.07 5.72 -16.56
C ASP A 192 -19.29 5.84 -15.24
N LYS A 193 -19.15 4.72 -14.52
CA LYS A 193 -18.56 4.68 -13.17
C LYS A 193 -17.49 3.61 -13.03
N ILE A 194 -16.27 4.02 -12.69
CA ILE A 194 -15.07 3.19 -12.63
C ILE A 194 -14.57 3.07 -11.18
N LEU A 195 -14.17 1.87 -10.77
CA LEU A 195 -13.43 1.61 -9.54
C LEU A 195 -12.02 1.13 -9.87
N ASP A 196 -10.99 1.82 -9.37
CA ASP A 196 -9.60 1.34 -9.39
C ASP A 196 -9.21 0.87 -7.98
N LEU A 197 -9.18 -0.44 -7.77
CA LEU A 197 -9.04 -1.04 -6.46
C LEU A 197 -7.60 -1.53 -6.24
N GLY A 198 -6.89 -0.89 -5.30
CA GLY A 198 -5.44 -0.98 -5.16
C GLY A 198 -4.75 -0.13 -6.23
N CYS A 199 -5.17 1.13 -6.34
CA CYS A 199 -4.84 2.00 -7.47
C CYS A 199 -3.34 2.37 -7.55
N GLY A 200 -2.57 2.23 -6.48
CA GLY A 200 -1.20 2.71 -6.44
C GLY A 200 -1.15 4.22 -6.73
N ILE A 201 -0.31 4.62 -7.67
CA ILE A 201 -0.21 6.03 -8.12
C ILE A 201 -1.27 6.42 -9.16
N GLY A 202 -2.26 5.56 -9.42
CA GLY A 202 -3.42 5.79 -10.29
C GLY A 202 -3.28 5.46 -11.77
N PRO A 203 -2.35 4.62 -12.25
CA PRO A 203 -2.12 4.43 -13.70
C PRO A 203 -3.35 3.91 -14.45
N LEU A 204 -4.13 3.00 -13.85
CA LEU A 204 -5.32 2.41 -14.49
C LEU A 204 -6.49 3.38 -14.48
N GLY A 205 -6.80 3.97 -13.34
CA GLY A 205 -7.89 4.94 -13.20
C GLY A 205 -7.68 6.17 -14.07
N LEU A 206 -6.48 6.74 -14.08
CA LEU A 206 -6.13 7.91 -14.89
C LEU A 206 -6.20 7.62 -16.40
N ALA A 207 -5.62 6.50 -16.87
CA ALA A 207 -5.70 6.10 -18.26
C ALA A 207 -7.16 5.87 -18.70
N SER A 208 -8.00 5.30 -17.83
CA SER A 208 -9.42 5.10 -18.07
C SER A 208 -10.17 6.43 -18.21
N LEU A 209 -9.94 7.39 -17.31
CA LEU A 209 -10.55 8.73 -17.41
C LEU A 209 -10.11 9.51 -18.64
N MET A 210 -8.88 9.31 -19.10
CA MET A 210 -8.39 9.92 -20.35
C MET A 210 -8.99 9.25 -21.59
N ARG A 211 -9.31 7.96 -21.51
CA ARG A 211 -9.97 7.21 -22.59
C ARG A 211 -11.46 7.54 -22.69
N TRP A 212 -12.15 7.68 -21.54
CA TRP A 212 -13.58 7.93 -21.46
C TRP A 212 -13.87 9.27 -20.76
N PRO A 213 -14.04 10.38 -21.54
CA PRO A 213 -14.14 11.73 -21.00
C PRO A 213 -15.36 11.96 -20.08
N GLU A 214 -16.44 11.21 -20.27
CA GLU A 214 -17.67 11.33 -19.47
C GLU A 214 -17.65 10.47 -18.20
N ALA A 215 -16.71 9.52 -18.09
CA ALA A 215 -16.61 8.62 -16.95
C ALA A 215 -16.15 9.35 -15.69
N ARG A 216 -16.61 8.82 -14.53
CA ARG A 216 -16.12 9.17 -13.19
C ARG A 216 -15.42 7.98 -12.56
N ALA A 217 -14.46 8.22 -11.69
CA ALA A 217 -13.69 7.16 -11.05
C ALA A 217 -13.55 7.36 -9.55
N LEU A 218 -13.54 6.24 -8.82
CA LEU A 218 -13.08 6.15 -7.43
C LEU A 218 -11.80 5.31 -7.43
N LEU A 219 -10.72 5.88 -6.93
CA LEU A 219 -9.41 5.24 -6.80
C LEU A 219 -9.14 4.94 -5.33
N LEU A 220 -8.92 3.69 -4.95
CA LEU A 220 -8.73 3.28 -3.56
C LEU A 220 -7.38 2.58 -3.39
N ASP A 221 -6.64 2.96 -2.35
CA ASP A 221 -5.39 2.29 -1.97
C ASP A 221 -5.19 2.27 -0.46
N GLY A 222 -4.53 1.23 0.04
CA GLY A 222 -4.19 1.08 1.46
C GLY A 222 -2.96 1.87 1.90
N ASP A 223 -2.13 2.34 0.98
CA ASP A 223 -0.92 3.13 1.24
C ASP A 223 -1.19 4.62 1.05
N ALA A 224 -1.17 5.41 2.13
CA ALA A 224 -1.37 6.86 2.09
C ALA A 224 -0.40 7.58 1.13
N ARG A 225 0.78 7.03 0.87
CA ARG A 225 1.76 7.58 -0.08
C ARG A 225 1.31 7.37 -1.52
N ALA A 226 0.66 6.24 -1.79
CA ALA A 226 0.03 5.95 -3.07
C ALA A 226 -1.14 6.90 -3.31
N VAL A 227 -2.01 7.08 -2.32
CA VAL A 227 -3.12 8.04 -2.34
C VAL A 227 -2.64 9.44 -2.67
N ALA A 228 -1.65 9.97 -1.92
CA ALA A 228 -1.07 11.30 -2.18
C ALA A 228 -0.45 11.41 -3.58
N SER A 229 0.17 10.33 -4.09
CA SER A 229 0.70 10.30 -5.47
C SER A 229 -0.43 10.34 -6.51
N ALA A 230 -1.51 9.57 -6.30
CA ALA A 230 -2.66 9.53 -7.19
C ALA A 230 -3.41 10.88 -7.23
N GLU A 231 -3.64 11.51 -6.07
CA GLU A 231 -4.23 12.87 -5.98
C GLU A 231 -3.39 13.90 -6.75
N ARG A 232 -2.07 13.90 -6.54
CA ARG A 232 -1.15 14.78 -7.27
C ARG A 232 -1.19 14.54 -8.79
N ASN A 233 -1.29 13.30 -9.20
CA ASN A 233 -1.38 12.92 -10.61
C ASN A 233 -2.71 13.35 -11.23
N LEU A 234 -3.84 13.19 -10.53
CA LEU A 234 -5.15 13.70 -10.94
C LEU A 234 -5.10 15.21 -11.16
N ALA A 235 -4.58 15.97 -10.18
CA ALA A 235 -4.46 17.42 -10.29
C ALA A 235 -3.57 17.84 -11.46
N SER A 236 -2.44 17.16 -11.68
CA SER A 236 -1.52 17.47 -12.78
C SER A 236 -2.12 17.25 -14.18
N LEU A 237 -3.16 16.42 -14.26
CA LEU A 237 -3.89 16.11 -15.50
C LEU A 237 -5.26 16.80 -15.60
N SER A 238 -5.62 17.63 -14.60
CA SER A 238 -6.93 18.30 -14.50
C SER A 238 -8.11 17.32 -14.49
N LEU A 239 -7.94 16.20 -13.76
CA LEU A 239 -8.94 15.13 -13.67
C LEU A 239 -9.65 15.08 -12.29
N GLU A 240 -9.29 15.95 -11.35
CA GLU A 240 -9.79 15.98 -9.97
C GLU A 240 -11.30 16.21 -9.85
N THR A 241 -11.93 16.79 -10.86
CA THR A 241 -13.39 16.97 -10.89
C THR A 241 -14.15 15.71 -11.28
N ARG A 242 -13.45 14.70 -11.81
CA ARG A 242 -14.02 13.44 -12.31
C ARG A 242 -13.56 12.21 -11.53
N ALA A 243 -12.68 12.39 -10.55
CA ALA A 243 -12.20 11.28 -9.72
C ALA A 243 -12.03 11.69 -8.28
N GLU A 244 -12.26 10.71 -7.42
CA GLU A 244 -11.95 10.78 -5.99
C GLU A 244 -10.88 9.72 -5.67
N VAL A 245 -9.99 10.04 -4.73
CA VAL A 245 -8.99 9.10 -4.22
C VAL A 245 -9.28 8.86 -2.75
N GLY A 246 -9.28 7.60 -2.32
CA GLY A 246 -9.55 7.22 -0.94
C GLY A 246 -8.44 6.38 -0.33
N TRP A 247 -8.06 6.72 0.90
CA TRP A 247 -7.20 5.87 1.72
C TRP A 247 -8.04 4.82 2.41
N TRP A 248 -7.95 3.57 1.96
CA TRP A 248 -8.90 2.51 2.26
C TRP A 248 -8.21 1.16 2.43
N ASP A 249 -8.68 0.37 3.38
CA ASP A 249 -8.26 -1.01 3.58
C ASP A 249 -9.34 -2.00 3.11
N ALA A 250 -8.92 -3.14 2.55
CA ALA A 250 -9.83 -4.16 2.05
C ALA A 250 -10.72 -4.81 3.13
N GLU A 251 -10.40 -4.67 4.39
CA GLU A 251 -11.27 -5.08 5.51
C GLU A 251 -12.44 -4.11 5.74
N GLU A 252 -12.33 -2.85 5.27
CA GLU A 252 -13.40 -1.85 5.31
C GLU A 252 -14.41 -2.10 4.18
N ASN A 253 -15.65 -1.60 4.34
CA ASN A 253 -16.59 -1.57 3.23
C ASN A 253 -16.14 -0.59 2.17
N CYS A 254 -16.38 -0.91 0.89
CA CYS A 254 -16.17 0.06 -0.18
C CYS A 254 -17.07 1.27 0.05
N PRO A 255 -16.54 2.52 0.00
CA PRO A 255 -17.33 3.73 0.29
C PRO A 255 -18.51 3.92 -0.66
N GLU A 256 -18.40 3.38 -1.88
CA GLU A 256 -19.43 3.47 -2.90
C GLU A 256 -19.67 2.13 -3.58
N THR A 257 -20.84 2.03 -4.26
CA THR A 257 -21.25 0.85 -5.04
C THR A 257 -21.85 1.28 -6.39
N GLY A 258 -22.16 0.28 -7.22
CA GLY A 258 -22.80 0.53 -8.51
C GLY A 258 -21.81 0.87 -9.61
N PHE A 259 -20.59 0.35 -9.55
CA PHE A 259 -19.57 0.54 -10.57
C PHE A 259 -19.83 -0.34 -11.80
N ASP A 260 -19.71 0.25 -13.00
CA ASP A 260 -19.86 -0.47 -14.27
C ASP A 260 -18.59 -1.24 -14.62
N LEU A 261 -17.44 -0.65 -14.30
CA LEU A 261 -16.12 -1.25 -14.53
C LEU A 261 -15.27 -1.13 -13.25
N ALA A 262 -14.63 -2.23 -12.87
CA ALA A 262 -13.58 -2.21 -11.85
C ALA A 262 -12.25 -2.74 -12.42
N LEU A 263 -11.15 -2.15 -11.98
CA LEU A 263 -9.79 -2.50 -12.35
C LEU A 263 -9.05 -2.96 -11.10
N VAL A 264 -8.41 -4.12 -11.15
CA VAL A 264 -7.78 -4.70 -9.97
C VAL A 264 -6.44 -5.33 -10.34
N ASN A 265 -5.37 -4.76 -9.82
CA ASN A 265 -4.05 -5.40 -9.77
C ASN A 265 -3.74 -5.74 -8.30
N PRO A 266 -4.22 -6.89 -7.79
CA PRO A 266 -4.15 -7.19 -6.37
C PRO A 266 -2.72 -7.40 -5.91
N PRO A 267 -2.38 -7.07 -4.65
CA PRO A 267 -1.06 -7.32 -4.11
C PRO A 267 -0.76 -8.82 -4.11
N PHE A 268 0.38 -9.19 -4.64
CA PHE A 268 0.93 -10.54 -4.55
C PHE A 268 2.36 -10.48 -4.06
N HIS A 269 2.70 -11.33 -3.12
CA HIS A 269 4.07 -11.42 -2.63
C HIS A 269 4.74 -12.66 -3.24
N GLU A 270 5.78 -12.44 -4.04
CA GLU A 270 6.71 -13.51 -4.41
C GLU A 270 7.58 -13.83 -3.20
N GLY A 271 7.40 -15.00 -2.59
CA GLY A 271 8.18 -15.47 -1.44
C GLY A 271 7.77 -16.86 -0.97
N LYS A 272 8.40 -17.35 0.10
CA LYS A 272 8.22 -18.73 0.62
C LYS A 272 6.80 -19.06 1.11
N ALA A 273 5.97 -18.06 1.36
CA ALA A 273 4.53 -18.23 1.65
C ALA A 273 3.76 -17.08 0.98
N VAL A 274 2.85 -17.43 0.06
CA VAL A 274 1.95 -16.47 -0.58
C VAL A 274 0.79 -16.18 0.37
N ASP A 275 0.70 -14.96 0.89
CA ASP A 275 -0.48 -14.53 1.66
C ASP A 275 -1.55 -14.02 0.69
N LEU A 276 -2.64 -14.78 0.55
CA LEU A 276 -3.77 -14.43 -0.31
C LEU A 276 -4.89 -13.68 0.43
N ARG A 277 -4.77 -13.46 1.74
CA ARG A 277 -5.82 -12.79 2.53
C ARG A 277 -6.15 -11.39 2.02
N PRO A 278 -5.17 -10.49 1.75
CA PRO A 278 -5.48 -9.16 1.22
C PRO A 278 -6.22 -9.22 -0.13
N ALA A 279 -5.77 -10.07 -1.05
CA ALA A 279 -6.42 -10.22 -2.35
C ALA A 279 -7.86 -10.76 -2.21
N ARG A 280 -8.11 -11.71 -1.31
CA ARG A 280 -9.46 -12.24 -1.03
C ARG A 280 -10.38 -11.20 -0.44
N ALA A 281 -9.91 -10.39 0.51
CA ALA A 281 -10.68 -9.27 1.05
C ALA A 281 -11.06 -8.30 -0.06
N MET A 282 -10.11 -7.91 -0.92
CA MET A 282 -10.38 -7.06 -2.10
C MET A 282 -11.43 -7.67 -3.04
N PHE A 283 -11.40 -8.99 -3.31
CA PHE A 283 -12.40 -9.63 -4.18
C PHE A 283 -13.80 -9.66 -3.58
N THR A 284 -13.90 -9.79 -2.26
CA THR A 284 -15.20 -9.66 -1.57
C THR A 284 -15.77 -8.25 -1.78
N ARG A 285 -14.99 -7.22 -1.55
CA ARG A 285 -15.40 -5.82 -1.74
C ARG A 285 -15.67 -5.48 -3.20
N LEU A 286 -14.86 -6.02 -4.11
CA LEU A 286 -15.08 -5.90 -5.55
C LEU A 286 -16.47 -6.40 -5.97
N ALA A 287 -16.84 -7.61 -5.54
CA ALA A 287 -18.14 -8.20 -5.87
C ALA A 287 -19.32 -7.39 -5.30
N GLU A 288 -19.15 -6.79 -4.12
CA GLU A 288 -20.16 -5.93 -3.49
C GLU A 288 -20.27 -4.57 -4.18
N ALA A 289 -19.14 -4.00 -4.63
CA ALA A 289 -19.07 -2.65 -5.21
C ALA A 289 -19.60 -2.56 -6.64
N LEU A 290 -19.46 -3.61 -7.46
CA LEU A 290 -19.93 -3.60 -8.84
C LEU A 290 -21.45 -3.46 -8.93
N ALA A 291 -21.94 -2.80 -9.97
CA ALA A 291 -23.35 -2.83 -10.38
C ALA A 291 -23.76 -4.26 -10.82
N MET A 292 -25.06 -4.51 -10.88
CA MET A 292 -25.57 -5.75 -11.48
C MET A 292 -25.25 -5.75 -12.97
N GLY A 293 -24.51 -6.77 -13.44
CA GLY A 293 -23.96 -6.83 -14.80
C GLY A 293 -22.65 -6.04 -14.97
N GLY A 294 -22.21 -5.32 -13.93
CA GLY A 294 -20.92 -4.63 -13.90
C GLY A 294 -19.75 -5.61 -14.02
N ARG A 295 -18.67 -5.16 -14.61
CA ARG A 295 -17.50 -5.96 -14.95
C ARG A 295 -16.28 -5.58 -14.13
N ALA A 296 -15.39 -6.53 -13.92
CA ALA A 296 -14.04 -6.26 -13.43
C ALA A 296 -13.00 -6.89 -14.35
N LEU A 297 -11.91 -6.16 -14.57
CA LEU A 297 -10.67 -6.68 -15.15
C LEU A 297 -9.66 -6.89 -14.01
N ILE A 298 -9.21 -8.11 -13.86
CA ILE A 298 -8.30 -8.51 -12.77
C ILE A 298 -7.06 -9.12 -13.40
N VAL A 299 -5.87 -8.61 -13.05
CA VAL A 299 -4.63 -9.29 -13.40
C VAL A 299 -4.21 -10.22 -12.25
N ALA A 300 -3.74 -11.39 -12.60
CA ALA A 300 -3.24 -12.37 -11.64
C ALA A 300 -2.01 -13.07 -12.18
N ASN A 301 -1.08 -13.44 -11.30
CA ASN A 301 -0.05 -14.41 -11.68
C ASN A 301 -0.74 -15.70 -12.14
N ARG A 302 -0.23 -16.33 -13.20
CA ARG A 302 -0.83 -17.51 -13.83
C ARG A 302 -1.09 -18.66 -12.86
N SER A 303 -0.25 -18.81 -11.85
CA SER A 303 -0.35 -19.89 -10.85
C SER A 303 -1.36 -19.62 -9.73
N LEU A 304 -1.85 -18.39 -9.56
CA LEU A 304 -2.75 -18.03 -8.45
C LEU A 304 -4.20 -18.35 -8.80
N PRO A 305 -4.92 -19.13 -7.95
CA PRO A 305 -6.26 -19.61 -8.25
C PRO A 305 -7.37 -18.61 -7.82
N TYR A 306 -7.27 -17.33 -8.22
CA TYR A 306 -8.21 -16.27 -7.84
C TYR A 306 -9.64 -16.51 -8.33
N GLU A 307 -9.82 -17.36 -9.34
CA GLU A 307 -11.14 -17.74 -9.84
C GLU A 307 -12.01 -18.38 -8.75
N ARG A 308 -11.39 -19.06 -7.79
CA ARG A 308 -12.11 -19.70 -6.67
C ARG A 308 -12.67 -18.69 -5.68
N ASP A 309 -12.00 -17.55 -5.54
CA ASP A 309 -12.37 -16.52 -4.55
C ASP A 309 -13.55 -15.65 -5.05
N LEU A 310 -13.83 -15.67 -6.36
CA LEU A 310 -14.95 -14.99 -7.01
C LEU A 310 -16.10 -15.93 -7.40
N ASP A 311 -15.95 -17.24 -7.15
CA ASP A 311 -16.95 -18.25 -7.50
C ASP A 311 -18.25 -18.02 -6.71
N GLY A 312 -19.38 -18.12 -7.40
CA GLY A 312 -20.71 -17.86 -6.82
C GLY A 312 -21.18 -16.40 -6.84
N ALA A 313 -20.27 -15.41 -6.97
CA ALA A 313 -20.63 -13.99 -7.05
C ALA A 313 -20.92 -13.51 -8.49
N GLY A 314 -20.43 -14.24 -9.49
CA GLY A 314 -20.59 -13.85 -10.89
C GLY A 314 -20.12 -14.89 -11.87
N SER A 315 -19.91 -14.47 -13.12
CA SER A 315 -19.28 -15.28 -14.17
C SER A 315 -17.88 -14.77 -14.47
N MET A 316 -16.98 -15.69 -14.75
CA MET A 316 -15.60 -15.37 -15.06
C MET A 316 -15.20 -15.90 -16.44
N LYS A 317 -14.32 -15.17 -17.10
CA LYS A 317 -13.67 -15.56 -18.35
C LYS A 317 -12.22 -15.14 -18.30
N ILE A 318 -11.31 -16.05 -18.62
CA ILE A 318 -9.91 -15.70 -18.85
C ILE A 318 -9.82 -15.09 -20.26
N LEU A 319 -9.39 -13.84 -20.34
CA LEU A 319 -9.26 -13.11 -21.61
C LEU A 319 -7.93 -13.43 -22.30
N SER A 320 -6.85 -13.47 -21.52
CA SER A 320 -5.51 -13.70 -22.05
C SER A 320 -4.56 -14.34 -21.03
N HIS A 321 -3.52 -14.94 -21.57
CA HIS A 321 -2.32 -15.38 -20.83
C HIS A 321 -1.10 -14.74 -21.47
N SER A 322 -0.36 -13.91 -20.74
CA SER A 322 0.82 -13.23 -21.25
C SER A 322 1.84 -12.97 -20.13
N ARG A 323 3.13 -13.06 -20.43
CA ARG A 323 4.25 -12.67 -19.56
C ARG A 323 4.18 -13.27 -18.13
N GLY A 324 3.65 -14.49 -17.98
CA GLY A 324 3.48 -15.14 -16.66
C GLY A 324 2.19 -14.76 -15.92
N TYR A 325 1.37 -13.90 -16.48
CA TYR A 325 0.10 -13.45 -15.94
C TYR A 325 -1.10 -13.98 -16.74
N LYS A 326 -2.27 -13.86 -16.16
CA LYS A 326 -3.58 -14.00 -16.80
C LYS A 326 -4.43 -12.77 -16.52
N ILE A 327 -5.25 -12.40 -17.49
CA ILE A 327 -6.31 -11.39 -17.31
C ILE A 327 -7.63 -12.10 -17.18
N ILE A 328 -8.34 -11.83 -16.09
CA ILE A 328 -9.64 -12.38 -15.76
C ILE A 328 -10.67 -11.26 -15.92
N ALA A 329 -11.68 -11.48 -16.77
CA ALA A 329 -12.89 -10.68 -16.76
C ALA A 329 -13.91 -11.35 -15.84
N PHE A 330 -14.36 -10.63 -14.83
CA PHE A 330 -15.44 -11.03 -13.94
C PHE A 330 -16.67 -10.17 -14.25
N THR A 331 -17.86 -10.77 -14.24
CA THR A 331 -19.13 -10.05 -14.39
C THR A 331 -20.05 -10.42 -13.25
N ARG A 332 -20.50 -9.42 -12.47
CA ARG A 332 -21.41 -9.62 -11.36
C ARG A 332 -22.77 -10.10 -11.86
N ARG A 333 -23.28 -11.20 -11.34
CA ARG A 333 -24.62 -11.71 -11.64
C ARG A 333 -25.64 -11.22 -10.62
N SER A 334 -26.92 -11.12 -11.04
CA SER A 334 -28.04 -10.97 -10.13
C SER A 334 -28.10 -12.19 -9.21
N GLY A 335 -27.88 -11.98 -7.92
CA GLY A 335 -28.01 -13.02 -6.92
C GLY A 335 -29.47 -13.46 -6.82
N THR A 336 -29.87 -14.51 -7.53
CA THR A 336 -30.98 -15.34 -7.09
C THR A 336 -30.45 -16.14 -5.89
N ARG A 337 -30.61 -15.61 -4.68
CA ARG A 337 -30.66 -16.48 -3.51
C ARG A 337 -31.73 -17.52 -3.82
N ASN A 338 -31.32 -18.74 -4.10
CA ASN A 338 -32.20 -19.87 -4.13
C ASN A 338 -32.50 -20.29 -2.67
N PRO A 339 -33.66 -19.90 -2.06
CA PRO A 339 -34.01 -20.32 -0.71
C PRO A 339 -34.71 -21.66 -0.78
N GLY A 340 -34.02 -22.70 -1.24
CA GLY A 340 -34.74 -23.94 -1.48
C GLY A 340 -33.88 -25.17 -1.74
N ARG A 341 -32.97 -25.52 -0.85
CA ARG A 341 -32.71 -26.92 -0.54
C ARG A 341 -32.99 -27.14 0.93
N GLY A 342 -34.31 -27.15 1.23
CA GLY A 342 -34.86 -27.74 2.44
C GLY A 342 -34.34 -29.17 2.58
N ARG A 343 -33.68 -29.45 3.69
CA ARG A 343 -33.39 -30.80 4.14
C ARG A 343 -34.73 -31.55 4.21
N GLY A 344 -34.94 -32.41 3.25
CA GLY A 344 -36.02 -33.38 3.32
C GLY A 344 -35.83 -34.21 4.59
N SER A 345 -36.71 -34.02 5.56
CA SER A 345 -36.87 -34.89 6.72
C SER A 345 -37.27 -36.28 6.20
N ARG A 346 -36.35 -37.23 6.27
CA ARG A 346 -36.72 -38.64 6.23
C ARG A 346 -37.45 -38.93 7.53
N ALA A 347 -38.78 -38.90 7.45
CA ALA A 347 -39.62 -39.52 8.45
C ALA A 347 -39.31 -41.01 8.45
N SER A 348 -38.90 -41.52 9.61
CA SER A 348 -38.86 -42.94 9.92
C SER A 348 -40.28 -43.49 9.91
N ARG A 349 -40.54 -44.48 9.11
CA ARG A 349 -41.60 -45.45 9.36
C ARG A 349 -40.97 -46.80 9.65
N ARG A 350 -41.30 -47.24 10.87
CA ARG A 350 -41.22 -48.56 11.50
C ARG A 350 -39.83 -49.04 11.92
#